data_c0ad8575eb858277009667e5d3a62ca4
#
_entry.id   c0ad8575eb858277009667e5d3a62ca4
#
_cell.length_a   1.000
_cell.length_b   1.000
_cell.length_c   1.000
_cell.angle_alpha   90.00
_cell.angle_beta   90.00
_cell.angle_gamma   90.00
#
_symmetry.space_group_name_H-M   'P 1'
#
loop_
_entity.id
_entity.type
_entity.pdbx_description
1 polymer ?
#
loop_
_entity_poly.entity_id
_entity_poly.type
_entity_poly.pdbx_seq_one_letter_code
_entity_poly.pdbx_strand_id
1 'polypeptide(L)'
;MRVLVACEHSGVVRDAFIRRGHDAVSCDLLPTEAPGPHYLGDVADIIGDGWDLMIAHPPCTYLSVSGMHWTTRGLRDPNLTVAALAFVEVLMAAPIPRIAIENPVA
;
A
#
# COMPACT_ATOMS: atom_id res chain seq x y z
N MET A 1 14.71 4.68 -11.30
CA MET A 1 14.22 3.46 -10.62
C MET A 1 12.80 3.15 -11.05
N ARG A 2 12.44 1.89 -11.02
CA ARG A 2 11.05 1.47 -11.13
C ARG A 2 10.44 1.47 -9.73
N VAL A 3 9.41 2.28 -9.53
CA VAL A 3 8.79 2.50 -8.22
C VAL A 3 7.34 2.03 -8.25
N LEU A 4 6.98 1.16 -7.30
CA LEU A 4 5.60 0.75 -7.08
C LEU A 4 5.07 1.50 -5.85
N VAL A 5 3.98 2.24 -6.04
CA VAL A 5 3.27 2.89 -4.92
C VAL A 5 2.01 2.08 -4.65
N ALA A 6 2.11 1.18 -3.68
CA ALA A 6 1.03 0.24 -3.37
C ALA A 6 -0.01 0.88 -2.45
N CYS A 7 -1.26 0.55 -2.68
CA CYS A 7 -2.40 1.04 -1.90
C CYS A 7 -2.53 2.57 -1.95
N GLU A 8 -2.30 3.14 -3.13
CA GLU A 8 -2.48 4.57 -3.37
C GLU A 8 -3.39 4.80 -4.56
N HIS A 9 -4.49 5.52 -4.35
CA HIS A 9 -5.36 5.94 -5.44
C HIS A 9 -5.30 7.45 -5.71
N SER A 10 -4.69 8.24 -4.83
CA SER A 10 -4.59 9.69 -5.00
C SER A 10 -3.66 10.09 -6.15
N GLY A 11 -2.60 9.35 -6.38
CA GLY A 11 -1.57 9.65 -7.36
C GLY A 11 -0.52 10.65 -6.89
N VAL A 12 -0.61 11.15 -5.67
CA VAL A 12 0.28 12.20 -5.16
C VAL A 12 1.72 11.72 -5.07
N VAL A 13 1.94 10.56 -4.43
CA VAL A 13 3.30 10.01 -4.26
C VAL A 13 3.84 9.52 -5.60
N ARG A 14 3.02 8.81 -6.39
CA ARG A 14 3.39 8.37 -7.74
C ARG A 14 3.89 9.55 -8.58
N ASP A 15 3.12 10.63 -8.64
CA ASP A 15 3.45 11.78 -9.47
C ASP A 15 4.70 12.52 -8.95
N ALA A 16 4.92 12.51 -7.64
CA ALA A 16 6.14 13.08 -7.06
C ALA A 16 7.39 12.33 -7.55
N PHE A 17 7.35 11.00 -7.64
CA PHE A 17 8.44 10.21 -8.18
C PHE A 17 8.61 10.43 -9.69
N ILE A 18 7.53 10.55 -10.44
CA ILE A 18 7.59 10.82 -11.88
C ILE A 18 8.27 12.17 -12.14
N ARG A 19 7.94 13.19 -11.35
CA ARG A 19 8.59 14.51 -11.48
C ARG A 19 10.10 14.46 -11.22
N ARG A 20 10.56 13.47 -10.47
CA ARG A 20 11.99 13.25 -10.19
C ARG A 20 12.66 12.33 -11.22
N GLY A 21 11.97 11.95 -12.28
CA GLY A 21 12.52 11.15 -13.37
C GLY A 21 12.45 9.64 -13.16
N HIS A 22 11.66 9.16 -12.19
CA HIS A 22 11.48 7.73 -11.96
C HIS A 22 10.29 7.19 -12.73
N ASP A 23 10.33 5.89 -13.03
CA ASP A 23 9.20 5.16 -13.62
C ASP A 23 8.32 4.65 -12.47
N ALA A 24 7.29 5.41 -12.13
CA ALA A 24 6.44 5.11 -10.99
C ALA A 24 5.02 4.72 -11.43
N VAL A 25 4.49 3.69 -10.78
CA VAL A 25 3.11 3.19 -10.99
C VAL A 25 2.44 3.10 -9.64
N SER A 26 1.24 3.66 -9.52
CA SER A 26 0.40 3.44 -8.35
C SER A 26 -0.46 2.18 -8.54
N CYS A 27 -0.90 1.59 -7.44
CA CYS A 27 -1.75 0.40 -7.45
C CYS A 27 -2.78 0.53 -6.33
N ASP A 28 -4.04 0.31 -6.66
CA ASP A 28 -5.13 0.31 -5.68
C ASP A 28 -6.32 -0.45 -6.26
N LEU A 29 -7.21 -0.89 -5.40
CA LEU A 29 -8.50 -1.46 -5.81
C LEU A 29 -9.46 -0.36 -6.30
N LEU A 30 -9.19 0.89 -5.97
CA LEU A 30 -9.94 2.05 -6.43
C LEU A 30 -9.23 2.70 -7.62
N PRO A 31 -10.00 3.35 -8.53
CA PRO A 31 -9.40 4.11 -9.63
C PRO A 31 -8.54 5.27 -9.13
N THR A 32 -7.53 5.64 -9.91
CA THR A 32 -6.70 6.80 -9.56
C THR A 32 -7.49 8.10 -9.65
N GLU A 33 -7.28 8.99 -8.68
CA GLU A 33 -7.89 10.32 -8.70
C GLU A 33 -7.18 11.26 -9.67
N ALA A 34 -5.85 11.10 -9.82
CA ALA A 34 -5.06 11.89 -10.77
C ALA A 34 -4.68 11.02 -11.96
N PRO A 35 -4.84 11.51 -13.21
CA PRO A 35 -4.44 10.74 -14.39
C PRO A 35 -2.97 10.37 -14.35
N GLY A 36 -2.65 9.13 -14.70
CA GLY A 36 -1.27 8.66 -14.72
C GLY A 36 -1.17 7.13 -14.64
N PRO A 37 0.05 6.58 -14.63
CA PRO A 37 0.25 5.13 -14.56
C PRO A 37 -0.35 4.57 -13.27
N HIS A 38 -1.34 3.70 -13.42
CA HIS A 38 -2.06 3.13 -12.30
C HIS A 38 -2.53 1.72 -12.64
N TYR A 39 -2.27 0.78 -11.75
CA TYR A 39 -2.82 -0.56 -11.83
C TYR A 39 -4.07 -0.64 -10.96
N LEU A 40 -5.22 -0.82 -11.60
CA LEU A 40 -6.51 -0.99 -10.90
C LEU A 40 -6.70 -2.46 -10.59
N GLY A 41 -6.38 -2.86 -9.36
CA GLY A 41 -6.46 -4.25 -8.96
C GLY A 41 -5.63 -4.54 -7.71
N ASP A 42 -5.41 -5.83 -7.46
CA ASP A 42 -4.63 -6.30 -6.32
C ASP A 42 -3.13 -6.14 -6.57
N VAL A 43 -2.41 -5.61 -5.60
CA VAL A 43 -0.96 -5.43 -5.70
C VAL A 43 -0.24 -6.77 -5.90
N ALA A 44 -0.79 -7.87 -5.41
CA ALA A 44 -0.21 -9.20 -5.59
C ALA A 44 -0.04 -9.56 -7.08
N ASP A 45 -0.86 -8.99 -7.95
CA ASP A 45 -0.78 -9.25 -9.39
C ASP A 45 0.51 -8.71 -10.02
N ILE A 46 1.08 -7.63 -9.45
CA ILE A 46 2.22 -6.93 -10.03
C ILE A 46 3.42 -6.81 -9.12
N ILE A 47 3.34 -7.30 -7.88
CA ILE A 47 4.39 -7.13 -6.87
C ILE A 47 5.71 -7.78 -7.28
N GLY A 48 5.67 -8.79 -8.13
CA GLY A 48 6.84 -9.52 -8.63
C GLY A 48 7.43 -8.99 -9.95
N ASP A 49 7.00 -7.84 -10.44
CA ASP A 49 7.34 -7.36 -11.79
C ASP A 49 8.68 -6.61 -11.90
N GLY A 50 9.58 -6.77 -10.94
CA GLY A 50 10.94 -6.21 -11.03
C GLY A 50 11.03 -4.75 -10.58
N TRP A 51 10.37 -4.41 -9.48
CA TRP A 51 10.44 -3.08 -8.90
C TRP A 51 11.76 -2.87 -8.14
N ASP A 52 12.26 -1.65 -8.14
CA ASP A 52 13.45 -1.26 -7.39
C ASP A 52 13.10 -0.75 -5.99
N LEU A 53 11.91 -0.15 -5.87
CA LEU A 53 11.40 0.42 -4.62
C LEU A 53 9.90 0.23 -4.58
N MET A 54 9.38 -0.13 -3.40
CA MET A 54 7.95 -0.10 -3.13
C MET A 54 7.68 0.82 -1.95
N ILE A 55 6.72 1.71 -2.12
CA ILE A 55 6.14 2.49 -1.03
C ILE A 55 4.70 2.03 -0.89
N ALA A 56 4.33 1.58 0.30
CA ALA A 56 3.00 1.03 0.54
C ALA A 56 2.27 1.82 1.62
N HIS A 57 0.99 2.07 1.37
CA HIS A 57 0.08 2.71 2.31
C HIS A 57 -1.07 1.73 2.60
N PRO A 58 -0.80 0.61 3.31
CA PRO A 58 -1.83 -0.38 3.53
C PRO A 58 -3.01 0.21 4.30
N PRO A 59 -4.22 -0.38 4.18
CA PRO A 59 -5.37 0.08 4.92
C PRO A 59 -5.07 0.15 6.41
N CYS A 60 -5.04 1.36 6.95
CA CYS A 60 -4.59 1.60 8.32
C CYS A 60 -5.70 1.50 9.37
N THR A 61 -6.95 1.46 8.94
CA THR A 61 -8.10 1.45 9.84
C THR A 61 -8.05 0.33 10.88
N TYR A 62 -7.51 -0.84 10.50
CA TYR A 62 -7.39 -2.00 11.38
C TYR A 62 -6.00 -2.14 12.02
N LEU A 63 -5.03 -1.32 11.61
CA LEU A 63 -3.63 -1.41 12.05
C LEU A 63 -3.21 -0.24 12.93
N SER A 64 -3.94 0.87 12.89
CA SER A 64 -3.68 2.03 13.74
C SER A 64 -4.06 1.73 15.19
N VAL A 65 -3.56 2.53 16.11
CA VAL A 65 -3.91 2.42 17.55
C VAL A 65 -5.43 2.48 17.73
N SER A 66 -6.11 3.40 17.06
CA SER A 66 -7.58 3.51 17.12
C SER A 66 -8.25 2.27 16.57
N GLY A 67 -7.79 1.74 15.44
CA GLY A 67 -8.34 0.53 14.84
C GLY A 67 -8.18 -0.69 15.75
N MET A 68 -7.00 -0.86 16.35
CA MET A 68 -6.73 -1.95 17.30
C MET A 68 -7.58 -1.82 18.55
N HIS A 69 -7.80 -0.61 19.05
CA HIS A 69 -8.67 -0.34 20.19
C HIS A 69 -10.11 -0.80 19.94
N TRP A 70 -10.68 -0.48 18.77
CA TRP A 70 -12.02 -0.92 18.41
C TRP A 70 -12.10 -2.45 18.29
N THR A 71 -11.08 -3.08 17.74
CA THR A 71 -11.00 -4.54 17.63
C THR A 71 -10.97 -5.18 19.02
N THR A 72 -10.15 -4.67 19.92
CA THR A 72 -10.00 -5.15 21.30
C THR A 72 -11.32 -5.08 22.07
N ARG A 73 -12.12 -4.04 21.82
CA ARG A 73 -13.42 -3.86 22.47
C ARG A 73 -14.53 -4.71 21.86
N GLY A 74 -14.25 -5.49 20.83
CA GLY A 74 -15.26 -6.29 20.16
C GLY A 74 -16.22 -5.50 19.26
N LEU A 75 -15.88 -4.25 18.96
CA LEU A 75 -16.68 -3.38 18.07
C LEU A 75 -16.32 -3.55 16.61
N ARG A 76 -15.31 -4.35 16.33
CA ARG A 76 -14.81 -4.64 14.99
C ARG A 76 -14.39 -6.11 14.93
N ASP A 77 -14.58 -6.76 13.78
CA ASP A 77 -14.21 -8.16 13.60
C ASP A 77 -12.70 -8.34 13.73
N PRO A 78 -12.19 -9.14 14.69
CA PRO A 78 -10.75 -9.41 14.83
C PRO A 78 -10.14 -10.05 13.59
N ASN A 79 -10.91 -10.81 12.79
CA ASN A 79 -10.41 -11.43 11.56
C ASN A 79 -10.00 -10.38 10.52
N LEU A 80 -10.64 -9.21 10.51
CA LEU A 80 -10.24 -8.12 9.61
C LEU A 80 -8.87 -7.55 9.99
N THR A 81 -8.56 -7.49 11.29
CA THR A 81 -7.23 -7.07 11.77
C THR A 81 -6.18 -8.12 11.40
N VAL A 82 -6.48 -9.41 11.59
CA VAL A 82 -5.57 -10.50 11.19
C VAL A 82 -5.29 -10.46 9.70
N ALA A 83 -6.33 -10.27 8.88
CA ALA A 83 -6.17 -10.18 7.42
C ALA A 83 -5.30 -8.97 7.03
N ALA A 84 -5.46 -7.83 7.70
CA ALA A 84 -4.66 -6.63 7.45
C ALA A 84 -3.19 -6.85 7.81
N LEU A 85 -2.91 -7.52 8.93
CA LEU A 85 -1.55 -7.88 9.33
C LEU A 85 -0.91 -8.86 8.34
N ALA A 86 -1.66 -9.86 7.88
CA ALA A 86 -1.19 -10.81 6.88
C ALA A 86 -0.84 -10.09 5.57
N PHE A 87 -1.61 -9.10 5.17
CA PHE A 87 -1.33 -8.29 3.98
C PHE A 87 -0.01 -7.53 4.14
N VAL A 88 0.24 -6.93 5.30
CA VAL A 88 1.51 -6.25 5.58
C VAL A 88 2.68 -7.23 5.48
N GLU A 89 2.54 -8.44 5.98
CA GLU A 89 3.57 -9.47 5.87
C GLU A 89 3.89 -9.82 4.41
N VAL A 90 2.86 -9.91 3.56
CA VAL A 90 3.04 -10.13 2.12
C VAL A 90 3.83 -8.99 1.49
N LEU A 91 3.52 -7.75 1.85
CA LEU A 91 4.25 -6.59 1.35
C LEU A 91 5.72 -6.61 1.81
N MET A 92 5.97 -6.95 3.07
CA MET A 92 7.33 -6.99 3.62
C MET A 92 8.17 -8.11 3.01
N ALA A 93 7.54 -9.20 2.59
CA ALA A 93 8.21 -10.34 1.96
C ALA A 93 8.37 -10.20 0.44
N ALA A 94 7.95 -9.09 -0.14
CA ALA A 94 8.01 -8.87 -1.58
C ALA A 94 9.45 -8.92 -2.12
N PRO A 95 9.66 -9.43 -3.35
CA PRO A 95 11.00 -9.50 -3.95
C PRO A 95 11.44 -8.13 -4.48
N ILE A 96 11.48 -7.14 -3.61
CA ILE A 96 11.81 -5.76 -3.93
C ILE A 96 12.92 -5.31 -2.98
N PRO A 97 14.05 -4.77 -3.50
CA PRO A 97 15.21 -4.45 -2.66
C PRO A 97 14.94 -3.41 -1.57
N ARG A 98 14.06 -2.46 -1.84
CA ARG A 98 13.75 -1.36 -0.92
C ARG A 98 12.25 -1.25 -0.73
N ILE A 99 11.82 -1.36 0.51
CA ILE A 99 10.39 -1.32 0.86
C ILE A 99 10.19 -0.33 2.00
N ALA A 100 9.28 0.61 1.81
CA ALA A 100 8.83 1.53 2.84
C ALA A 100 7.32 1.34 3.02
N ILE A 101 6.91 1.05 4.25
CA ILE A 101 5.50 0.85 4.58
C ILE A 101 5.11 1.91 5.60
N GLU A 102 4.10 2.70 5.27
CA GLU A 102 3.60 3.74 6.15
C GLU A 102 2.28 3.31 6.78
N ASN A 103 2.24 3.37 8.12
CA ASN A 103 1.01 3.24 8.88
C ASN A 103 0.84 4.50 9.72
N PRO A 104 -0.28 5.21 9.61
CA PRO A 104 -0.52 6.34 10.50
C PRO A 104 -0.63 5.85 11.95
N VAL A 105 -0.07 6.64 12.84
CA VAL A 105 -0.25 6.48 14.28
C VAL A 105 -1.49 7.27 14.65
N ALA A 106 -2.52 6.57 15.07
CA ALA A 106 -3.80 7.18 15.38
C ALA A 106 -3.79 7.87 16.75
#